data_ceb704f0133685ae83b6f18471ba2c2e
#
_entry.id   ceb704f0133685ae83b6f18471ba2c2e
#
_cell.length_a   1.000
_cell.length_b   1.000
_cell.length_c   1.000
_cell.angle_alpha   90.00
_cell.angle_beta   90.00
_cell.angle_gamma   90.00
#
_symmetry.space_group_name_H-M   'P 1'
#
loop_
_entity.id
_entity.type
_entity.pdbx_description
1 polymer ?
#
loop_
_entity_poly.entity_id
_entity_poly.type
_entity_poly.pdbx_seq_one_letter_code
_entity_poly.pdbx_strand_id
1 'polypeptide(L)'
;MTTEKQPQRALIYSHDSFGLGHLRRCRAIAHALVDQNPSMSVIILSGSPIIGNFDFRRRVDFVRVPGVIKLRNGDYTSHSLDLDIEQTVAMRASIVRHTAEIFDPDLFIVDKEPLGLRGEVAETLEMLRQRGTPLVLGLRDVMDEPSLLATEWERKNVVPALEKLYDEIWVYGLPQICDPLAEINLPPEVRRKMVYTGYLEREGARGAPATEHAVPFDRPYLLVTPGGGGDGEAMMDWVLRAYEYDARPPYPALLVFGPFMQNEIQAEFAARVSRLRDVEAITFEANIEPLIQEAAGIVAMGGYNTFCEILTFDKPSLIIPRTVPRMEQFIRANRAQELGLVRMLADDGVRLARDMATALRHLPQQNRPSDVVVPGLLDGLPNVNRLARRLGNRGSQPIAAIAGGSA
;
A
#
# COMPACT_ATOMS: atom_id res chain seq x y z
N MET A 1 -6.52 39.58 4.96
CA MET A 1 -6.07 38.32 4.38
C MET A 1 -5.48 37.49 5.52
N THR A 2 -6.24 36.60 6.10
CA THR A 2 -5.75 35.63 7.09
C THR A 2 -4.90 34.64 6.31
N THR A 3 -3.59 34.66 6.53
CA THR A 3 -2.67 33.66 6.00
C THR A 3 -3.08 32.30 6.59
N GLU A 4 -3.65 31.44 5.74
CA GLU A 4 -3.95 30.07 6.11
C GLU A 4 -2.68 29.39 6.59
N LYS A 5 -2.64 29.00 7.87
CA LYS A 5 -1.52 28.27 8.45
C LYS A 5 -1.51 26.87 7.84
N GLN A 6 -0.53 26.55 7.02
CA GLN A 6 -0.36 25.19 6.50
C GLN A 6 0.25 24.29 7.59
N PRO A 7 -0.13 23.00 7.65
CA PRO A 7 0.53 22.07 8.56
C PRO A 7 2.03 22.04 8.30
N GLN A 8 2.81 22.17 9.36
CA GLN A 8 4.27 22.14 9.29
C GLN A 8 4.86 20.80 9.70
N ARG A 9 4.09 19.99 10.43
CA ARG A 9 4.51 18.68 10.93
C ARG A 9 3.40 17.65 10.74
N ALA A 10 3.70 16.59 10.01
CA ALA A 10 2.80 15.46 9.89
C ALA A 10 3.45 14.20 10.46
N LEU A 11 2.71 13.47 11.29
CA LEU A 11 3.10 12.17 11.79
C LEU A 11 2.29 11.09 11.07
N ILE A 12 2.94 10.03 10.61
CA ILE A 12 2.28 8.91 9.92
C ILE A 12 2.61 7.62 10.66
N TYR A 13 1.59 6.93 11.16
CA TYR A 13 1.74 5.59 11.68
C TYR A 13 1.52 4.58 10.56
N SER A 14 2.56 3.81 10.23
CA SER A 14 2.52 2.73 9.23
C SER A 14 2.32 1.39 9.93
N HIS A 15 1.21 0.71 9.63
CA HIS A 15 0.85 -0.56 10.25
C HIS A 15 1.67 -1.73 9.68
N ASP A 16 3.00 -1.67 9.82
CA ASP A 16 3.89 -2.72 9.33
C ASP A 16 4.01 -3.87 10.34
N SER A 17 3.47 -5.02 9.98
CA SER A 17 3.73 -6.29 10.69
C SER A 17 4.62 -7.21 9.85
N PHE A 18 4.43 -7.23 8.54
CA PHE A 18 5.22 -7.98 7.57
C PHE A 18 4.87 -7.50 6.16
N GLY A 19 5.87 -7.33 5.31
CA GLY A 19 5.68 -6.86 3.93
C GLY A 19 5.96 -5.36 3.74
N LEU A 20 5.99 -4.92 2.49
CA LEU A 20 6.37 -3.57 2.07
C LEU A 20 5.19 -2.63 1.83
N GLY A 21 3.97 -3.17 1.87
CA GLY A 21 2.79 -2.49 1.35
C GLY A 21 2.42 -1.21 2.10
N HIS A 22 2.50 -1.23 3.41
CA HIS A 22 2.17 -0.09 4.25
C HIS A 22 3.25 0.99 4.16
N LEU A 23 4.51 0.61 4.33
CA LEU A 23 5.65 1.53 4.25
C LEU A 23 5.70 2.27 2.90
N ARG A 24 5.60 1.55 1.77
CA ARG A 24 5.63 2.17 0.42
C ARG A 24 4.49 3.17 0.23
N ARG A 25 3.31 2.89 0.75
CA ARG A 25 2.17 3.82 0.70
C ARG A 25 2.40 5.03 1.59
N CYS A 26 2.79 4.84 2.84
CA CYS A 26 3.08 5.93 3.78
C CYS A 26 4.21 6.83 3.28
N ARG A 27 5.26 6.24 2.67
CA ARG A 27 6.36 6.97 2.04
C ARG A 27 5.87 7.83 0.88
N ALA A 28 5.02 7.30 -0.02
CA ALA A 28 4.46 8.08 -1.13
C ALA A 28 3.64 9.28 -0.63
N ILE A 29 2.82 9.09 0.41
CA ILE A 29 2.07 10.18 1.05
C ILE A 29 3.02 11.20 1.67
N ALA A 30 4.03 10.76 2.43
CA ALA A 30 5.01 11.65 3.07
C ALA A 30 5.76 12.51 2.05
N HIS A 31 6.22 11.88 0.95
CA HIS A 31 6.89 12.58 -0.14
C HIS A 31 5.99 13.63 -0.79
N ALA A 32 4.75 13.27 -1.11
CA ALA A 32 3.80 14.20 -1.70
C ALA A 32 3.51 15.41 -0.79
N LEU A 33 3.39 15.19 0.53
CA LEU A 33 3.16 16.25 1.51
C LEU A 33 4.32 17.26 1.55
N VAL A 34 5.58 16.80 1.57
CA VAL A 34 6.76 17.69 1.63
C VAL A 34 7.03 18.38 0.30
N ASP A 35 6.68 17.78 -0.83
CA ASP A 35 6.84 18.39 -2.16
C ASP A 35 5.89 19.56 -2.37
N GLN A 36 4.66 19.40 -1.94
CA GLN A 36 3.61 20.41 -2.09
C GLN A 36 3.66 21.49 -1.00
N ASN A 37 4.36 21.24 0.11
CA ASN A 37 4.52 22.19 1.20
C ASN A 37 5.99 22.27 1.64
N PRO A 38 6.74 23.32 1.20
CA PRO A 38 8.15 23.49 1.53
C PRO A 38 8.47 23.62 3.02
N SER A 39 7.50 23.97 3.87
CA SER A 39 7.67 24.08 5.33
C SER A 39 7.28 22.81 6.08
N MET A 40 6.72 21.80 5.40
CA MET A 40 6.29 20.53 6.02
C MET A 40 7.50 19.66 6.37
N SER A 41 7.46 19.08 7.55
CA SER A 41 8.31 17.94 7.95
C SER A 41 7.43 16.75 8.29
N VAL A 42 7.84 15.55 7.92
CA VAL A 42 7.06 14.32 8.13
C VAL A 42 7.93 13.29 8.85
N ILE A 43 7.38 12.66 9.89
CA ILE A 43 7.95 11.47 10.52
C ILE A 43 7.04 10.27 10.23
N ILE A 44 7.63 9.16 9.80
CA ILE A 44 6.95 7.88 9.62
C ILE A 44 7.33 6.95 10.78
N LEU A 45 6.34 6.50 11.54
CA LEU A 45 6.50 5.46 12.55
C LEU A 45 6.27 4.10 11.89
N SER A 46 7.26 3.22 11.89
CA SER A 46 7.16 1.93 11.17
C SER A 46 7.86 0.79 11.91
N GLY A 47 7.26 -0.39 11.89
CA GLY A 47 7.87 -1.63 12.37
C GLY A 47 8.62 -2.40 11.29
N SER A 48 8.74 -1.86 10.08
CA SER A 48 9.40 -2.53 8.96
C SER A 48 10.90 -2.74 9.22
N PRO A 49 11.41 -3.98 9.10
CA PRO A 49 12.84 -4.26 9.31
C PRO A 49 13.74 -3.66 8.22
N ILE A 50 13.19 -3.34 7.07
CA ILE A 50 13.92 -2.87 5.88
C ILE A 50 13.65 -1.42 5.53
N ILE A 51 13.09 -0.62 6.45
CA ILE A 51 12.79 0.79 6.19
C ILE A 51 14.03 1.58 5.77
N GLY A 52 15.20 1.25 6.32
CA GLY A 52 16.47 1.88 5.98
C GLY A 52 17.00 1.59 4.57
N ASN A 53 16.38 0.67 3.82
CA ASN A 53 16.76 0.38 2.42
C ASN A 53 16.06 1.31 1.41
N PHE A 54 15.19 2.21 1.89
CA PHE A 54 14.48 3.14 1.04
C PHE A 54 15.05 4.56 1.18
N ASP A 55 15.13 5.27 0.07
CA ASP A 55 15.47 6.68 0.06
C ASP A 55 14.28 7.52 0.54
N PHE A 56 14.58 8.52 1.36
CA PHE A 56 13.61 9.49 1.84
C PHE A 56 13.99 10.89 1.37
N ARG A 57 12.98 11.65 0.98
CA ARG A 57 13.16 13.05 0.61
C ARG A 57 13.60 13.90 1.81
N ARG A 58 14.32 14.98 1.55
CA ARG A 58 14.60 15.97 2.58
C ARG A 58 13.30 16.33 3.31
N ARG A 59 13.35 16.42 4.64
CA ARG A 59 12.23 16.70 5.56
C ARG A 59 11.27 15.52 5.78
N VAL A 60 11.60 14.35 5.27
CA VAL A 60 10.95 13.09 5.64
C VAL A 60 11.96 12.25 6.39
N ASP A 61 11.61 11.80 7.58
CA ASP A 61 12.40 10.89 8.39
C ASP A 61 11.52 9.80 8.99
N PHE A 62 12.11 8.84 9.66
CA PHE A 62 11.37 7.74 10.27
C PHE A 62 11.86 7.39 11.66
N VAL A 63 10.94 6.87 12.47
CA VAL A 63 11.26 6.19 13.74
C VAL A 63 10.86 4.73 13.60
N ARG A 64 11.85 3.84 13.72
CA ARG A 64 11.61 2.40 13.70
C ARG A 64 11.19 1.91 15.07
N VAL A 65 9.98 1.38 15.18
CA VAL A 65 9.50 0.68 16.37
C VAL A 65 9.86 -0.81 16.31
N PRO A 66 9.94 -1.54 17.44
CA PRO A 66 10.20 -2.98 17.43
C PRO A 66 9.28 -3.74 16.48
N GLY A 67 9.87 -4.58 15.62
CA GLY A 67 9.12 -5.36 14.64
C GLY A 67 8.28 -6.48 15.27
N VAL A 68 7.17 -6.82 14.62
CA VAL A 68 6.32 -7.97 15.00
C VAL A 68 6.04 -8.84 13.78
N ILE A 69 5.80 -10.13 14.01
CA ILE A 69 5.43 -11.10 12.98
C ILE A 69 4.03 -11.61 13.31
N LYS A 70 3.18 -11.67 12.29
CA LYS A 70 1.89 -12.34 12.37
C LYS A 70 2.08 -13.83 12.08
N LEU A 71 1.71 -14.67 13.04
CA LEU A 71 1.78 -16.12 12.93
C LEU A 71 0.63 -16.67 12.05
N ARG A 72 0.74 -17.93 11.61
CA ARG A 72 -0.29 -18.58 10.78
C ARG A 72 -1.63 -18.72 11.50
N ASN A 73 -1.64 -18.86 12.83
CA ASN A 73 -2.85 -18.90 13.66
C ASN A 73 -3.51 -17.51 13.85
N GLY A 74 -2.91 -16.45 13.31
CA GLY A 74 -3.40 -15.07 13.42
C GLY A 74 -2.85 -14.28 14.60
N ASP A 75 -2.12 -14.90 15.52
CA ASP A 75 -1.46 -14.24 16.63
C ASP A 75 -0.23 -13.44 16.18
N TYR A 76 0.30 -12.63 17.09
CA TYR A 76 1.52 -11.86 16.86
C TYR A 76 2.61 -12.27 17.83
N THR A 77 3.86 -12.21 17.38
CA THR A 77 5.05 -12.39 18.21
C THR A 77 6.07 -11.30 17.90
N SER A 78 7.00 -11.04 18.79
CA SER A 78 8.14 -10.16 18.52
C SER A 78 8.99 -10.72 17.39
N HIS A 79 9.50 -9.82 16.52
CA HIS A 79 10.30 -10.25 15.36
C HIS A 79 11.72 -10.63 15.73
N SER A 80 12.40 -9.81 16.52
CA SER A 80 13.85 -9.92 16.74
C SER A 80 14.24 -9.86 18.22
N LEU A 81 13.31 -9.49 19.09
CA LEU A 81 13.56 -9.38 20.52
C LEU A 81 13.02 -10.62 21.23
N ASP A 82 13.74 -11.08 22.25
CA ASP A 82 13.27 -12.13 23.15
C ASP A 82 12.36 -11.51 24.24
N LEU A 83 11.23 -10.98 23.76
CA LEU A 83 10.18 -10.34 24.57
C LEU A 83 8.83 -10.95 24.19
N ASP A 84 7.94 -11.05 25.17
CA ASP A 84 6.55 -11.37 24.88
C ASP A 84 5.88 -10.25 24.06
N ILE A 85 4.73 -10.58 23.50
CA ILE A 85 4.02 -9.65 22.60
C ILE A 85 3.46 -8.44 23.37
N GLU A 86 3.06 -8.62 24.63
CA GLU A 86 2.52 -7.56 25.50
C GLU A 86 3.60 -6.53 25.82
N GLN A 87 4.81 -6.98 26.20
CA GLN A 87 5.96 -6.12 26.41
C GLN A 87 6.37 -5.38 25.14
N THR A 88 6.35 -6.08 24.01
CA THR A 88 6.67 -5.50 22.70
C THR A 88 5.67 -4.41 22.32
N VAL A 89 4.37 -4.66 22.49
CA VAL A 89 3.30 -3.69 22.20
C VAL A 89 3.38 -2.49 23.14
N ALA A 90 3.64 -2.70 24.45
CA ALA A 90 3.81 -1.61 25.40
C ALA A 90 5.00 -0.71 25.05
N MET A 91 6.14 -1.30 24.65
CA MET A 91 7.30 -0.54 24.18
C MET A 91 6.98 0.27 22.93
N ARG A 92 6.32 -0.34 21.94
CA ARG A 92 5.89 0.33 20.72
C ARG A 92 4.95 1.49 21.01
N ALA A 93 3.93 1.28 21.84
CA ALA A 93 2.98 2.30 22.26
C ALA A 93 3.69 3.50 22.93
N SER A 94 4.65 3.22 23.81
CA SER A 94 5.47 4.26 24.47
C SER A 94 6.28 5.08 23.46
N ILE A 95 6.95 4.43 22.50
CA ILE A 95 7.74 5.12 21.47
C ILE A 95 6.82 5.99 20.60
N VAL A 96 5.67 5.46 20.14
CA VAL A 96 4.70 6.19 19.33
C VAL A 96 4.19 7.41 20.07
N ARG A 97 3.76 7.25 21.32
CA ARG A 97 3.22 8.33 22.14
C ARG A 97 4.26 9.41 22.39
N HIS A 98 5.46 9.03 22.83
CA HIS A 98 6.52 9.99 23.14
C HIS A 98 7.00 10.74 21.90
N THR A 99 7.12 10.05 20.76
CA THR A 99 7.42 10.69 19.47
C THR A 99 6.34 11.72 19.12
N ALA A 100 5.06 11.36 19.23
CA ALA A 100 3.95 12.26 18.95
C ALA A 100 3.92 13.45 19.92
N GLU A 101 4.26 13.23 21.19
CA GLU A 101 4.29 14.27 22.21
C GLU A 101 5.37 15.33 21.94
N ILE A 102 6.59 14.91 21.59
CA ILE A 102 7.73 15.82 21.32
C ILE A 102 7.64 16.43 19.93
N PHE A 103 7.28 15.64 18.93
CA PHE A 103 7.15 16.12 17.55
C PHE A 103 5.98 17.09 17.40
N ASP A 104 4.94 16.97 18.24
CA ASP A 104 3.75 17.83 18.30
C ASP A 104 3.17 18.08 16.89
N PRO A 105 2.61 17.04 16.24
CA PRO A 105 2.20 17.11 14.85
C PRO A 105 0.94 17.96 14.65
N ASP A 106 0.90 18.71 13.54
CA ASP A 106 -0.28 19.43 13.06
C ASP A 106 -1.26 18.50 12.29
N LEU A 107 -0.86 17.25 12.01
CA LEU A 107 -1.67 16.22 11.36
C LEU A 107 -1.14 14.83 11.75
N PHE A 108 -2.02 13.93 12.17
CA PHE A 108 -1.66 12.52 12.40
C PHE A 108 -2.48 11.60 11.50
N ILE A 109 -1.78 10.81 10.69
CA ILE A 109 -2.37 9.82 9.78
C ILE A 109 -2.06 8.42 10.29
N VAL A 110 -3.10 7.63 10.55
CA VAL A 110 -2.99 6.22 10.94
C VAL A 110 -3.33 5.36 9.74
N ASP A 111 -2.42 4.48 9.33
CA ASP A 111 -2.62 3.61 8.18
C ASP A 111 -3.29 2.30 8.57
N LYS A 112 -4.40 1.98 7.96
CA LYS A 112 -5.16 0.72 7.97
C LYS A 112 -5.87 0.37 9.27
N GLU A 113 -5.17 0.23 10.38
CA GLU A 113 -5.74 -0.26 11.65
C GLU A 113 -6.09 0.92 12.56
N PRO A 114 -7.36 1.18 12.83
CA PRO A 114 -7.80 2.39 13.54
C PRO A 114 -7.19 2.60 14.92
N LEU A 115 -6.86 1.53 15.63
CA LEU A 115 -6.20 1.59 16.93
C LEU A 115 -4.75 1.08 16.90
N GLY A 116 -4.21 0.83 15.70
CA GLY A 116 -2.89 0.23 15.52
C GLY A 116 -2.85 -1.25 15.93
N LEU A 117 -1.65 -1.78 16.10
CA LEU A 117 -1.45 -3.15 16.53
C LEU A 117 -1.90 -3.29 17.99
N ARG A 118 -2.94 -4.09 18.23
CA ARG A 118 -3.46 -4.38 19.59
C ARG A 118 -3.75 -3.13 20.43
N GLY A 119 -4.11 -2.02 19.79
CA GLY A 119 -4.47 -0.78 20.49
C GLY A 119 -3.30 0.17 20.77
N GLU A 120 -2.10 -0.10 20.27
CA GLU A 120 -0.87 0.64 20.62
C GLU A 120 -0.89 2.14 20.30
N VAL A 121 -1.81 2.61 19.43
CA VAL A 121 -1.94 4.04 19.13
C VAL A 121 -3.11 4.71 19.87
N ALA A 122 -3.91 3.97 20.64
CA ALA A 122 -5.12 4.50 21.26
C ALA A 122 -4.84 5.71 22.17
N GLU A 123 -3.91 5.59 23.12
CA GLU A 123 -3.53 6.69 24.02
C GLU A 123 -2.95 7.89 23.26
N THR A 124 -2.21 7.64 22.18
CA THR A 124 -1.67 8.70 21.32
C THR A 124 -2.78 9.47 20.62
N LEU A 125 -3.77 8.75 20.09
CA LEU A 125 -4.94 9.35 19.45
C LEU A 125 -5.73 10.22 20.44
N GLU A 126 -5.98 9.73 21.65
CA GLU A 126 -6.66 10.48 22.71
C GLU A 126 -5.89 11.75 23.09
N MET A 127 -4.58 11.64 23.30
CA MET A 127 -3.70 12.79 23.62
C MET A 127 -3.72 13.84 22.50
N LEU A 128 -3.57 13.44 21.25
CA LEU A 128 -3.55 14.35 20.11
C LEU A 128 -4.94 14.97 19.88
N ARG A 129 -6.02 14.21 20.10
CA ARG A 129 -7.39 14.73 20.06
C ARG A 129 -7.60 15.84 21.07
N GLN A 130 -7.11 15.66 22.31
CA GLN A 130 -7.19 16.68 23.37
C GLN A 130 -6.41 17.95 23.00
N ARG A 131 -5.32 17.81 22.22
CA ARG A 131 -4.54 18.95 21.70
C ARG A 131 -5.18 19.64 20.48
N GLY A 132 -6.26 19.05 19.93
CA GLY A 132 -6.92 19.56 18.73
C GLY A 132 -6.20 19.20 17.42
N THR A 133 -5.25 18.26 17.46
CA THR A 133 -4.58 17.76 16.24
C THR A 133 -5.59 16.99 15.37
N PRO A 134 -5.74 17.31 14.08
CA PRO A 134 -6.52 16.52 13.15
C PRO A 134 -6.03 15.09 13.03
N LEU A 135 -6.97 14.15 13.13
CA LEU A 135 -6.71 12.72 13.12
C LEU A 135 -7.35 12.07 11.89
N VAL A 136 -6.56 11.39 11.08
CA VAL A 136 -6.99 10.77 9.83
C VAL A 136 -6.72 9.28 9.84
N LEU A 137 -7.71 8.49 9.46
CA LEU A 137 -7.52 7.07 9.15
C LEU A 137 -7.36 6.90 7.64
N GLY A 138 -6.26 6.28 7.21
CA GLY A 138 -6.00 5.93 5.82
C GLY A 138 -6.35 4.48 5.54
N LEU A 139 -7.25 4.21 4.60
CA LEU A 139 -7.67 2.88 4.19
C LEU A 139 -7.31 2.62 2.73
N ARG A 140 -7.00 1.37 2.39
CA ARG A 140 -6.92 0.93 0.99
C ARG A 140 -8.33 0.85 0.39
N ASP A 141 -8.39 0.84 -0.93
CA ASP A 141 -9.60 0.59 -1.73
C ASP A 141 -10.33 -0.70 -1.35
N VAL A 142 -9.59 -1.79 -1.14
CA VAL A 142 -10.08 -3.09 -0.70
C VAL A 142 -9.27 -3.54 0.50
N MET A 143 -9.93 -3.76 1.64
CA MET A 143 -9.29 -4.25 2.87
C MET A 143 -9.30 -5.78 2.93
N ASP A 144 -10.45 -6.37 2.66
CA ASP A 144 -10.74 -7.79 2.53
C ASP A 144 -12.12 -7.96 1.91
N GLU A 145 -12.65 -9.17 1.88
CA GLU A 145 -14.08 -9.39 1.67
C GLU A 145 -14.87 -8.63 2.73
N PRO A 146 -15.86 -7.81 2.35
CA PRO A 146 -16.55 -6.89 3.28
C PRO A 146 -17.16 -7.59 4.50
N SER A 147 -17.74 -8.78 4.32
CA SER A 147 -18.34 -9.57 5.42
C SER A 147 -17.30 -10.01 6.47
N LEU A 148 -16.11 -10.43 6.02
CA LEU A 148 -15.01 -10.81 6.91
C LEU A 148 -14.45 -9.61 7.66
N LEU A 149 -14.34 -8.48 6.98
CA LEU A 149 -13.91 -7.24 7.60
C LEU A 149 -14.91 -6.76 8.66
N ALA A 150 -16.20 -6.83 8.37
CA ALA A 150 -17.26 -6.45 9.31
C ALA A 150 -17.16 -7.26 10.60
N THR A 151 -17.02 -8.58 10.51
CA THR A 151 -16.83 -9.46 11.67
C THR A 151 -15.56 -9.15 12.45
N GLU A 152 -14.45 -8.87 11.76
CA GLU A 152 -13.18 -8.50 12.40
C GLU A 152 -13.30 -7.18 13.17
N TRP A 153 -13.94 -6.17 12.58
CA TRP A 153 -14.08 -4.83 13.17
C TRP A 153 -15.11 -4.80 14.31
N GLU A 154 -16.16 -5.59 14.23
CA GLU A 154 -17.11 -5.78 15.33
C GLU A 154 -16.40 -6.37 16.55
N ARG A 155 -15.64 -7.48 16.37
CA ARG A 155 -14.86 -8.11 17.44
C ARG A 155 -13.85 -7.16 18.08
N LYS A 156 -13.24 -6.28 17.29
CA LYS A 156 -12.26 -5.28 17.76
C LYS A 156 -12.92 -4.02 18.33
N ASN A 157 -14.24 -3.90 18.25
CA ASN A 157 -15.00 -2.73 18.66
C ASN A 157 -14.45 -1.41 18.09
N VAL A 158 -14.21 -1.38 16.78
CA VAL A 158 -13.53 -0.27 16.09
C VAL A 158 -14.42 0.97 15.91
N VAL A 159 -15.72 0.78 15.69
CA VAL A 159 -16.67 1.87 15.34
C VAL A 159 -16.64 3.04 16.34
N PRO A 160 -16.64 2.82 17.67
CA PRO A 160 -16.54 3.93 18.63
C PRO A 160 -15.27 4.79 18.49
N ALA A 161 -14.15 4.18 18.07
CA ALA A 161 -12.92 4.92 17.80
C ALA A 161 -13.06 5.81 16.55
N LEU A 162 -13.73 5.31 15.51
CA LEU A 162 -14.02 6.10 14.31
C LEU A 162 -14.93 7.29 14.60
N GLU A 163 -15.91 7.10 15.48
CA GLU A 163 -16.83 8.17 15.90
C GLU A 163 -16.10 9.28 16.67
N LYS A 164 -15.35 8.89 17.68
CA LYS A 164 -14.84 9.81 18.72
C LYS A 164 -13.49 10.41 18.36
N LEU A 165 -12.61 9.65 17.71
CA LEU A 165 -11.22 10.05 17.55
C LEU A 165 -10.94 10.65 16.17
N TYR A 166 -11.41 10.04 15.09
CA TYR A 166 -11.05 10.45 13.75
C TYR A 166 -11.91 11.58 13.20
N ASP A 167 -11.27 12.54 12.53
CA ASP A 167 -11.94 13.63 11.82
C ASP A 167 -12.32 13.21 10.40
N GLU A 168 -11.45 12.44 9.72
CA GLU A 168 -11.68 11.94 8.37
C GLU A 168 -11.16 10.51 8.19
N ILE A 169 -11.76 9.81 7.21
CA ILE A 169 -11.33 8.49 6.76
C ILE A 169 -11.01 8.63 5.27
N TRP A 170 -9.72 8.57 4.92
CA TRP A 170 -9.28 8.65 3.53
C TRP A 170 -9.19 7.27 2.92
N VAL A 171 -10.00 7.01 1.90
CA VAL A 171 -9.96 5.77 1.14
C VAL A 171 -9.09 6.01 -0.10
N TYR A 172 -7.93 5.37 -0.14
CA TYR A 172 -6.98 5.46 -1.25
C TYR A 172 -7.42 4.58 -2.42
N GLY A 173 -8.45 5.02 -3.13
CA GLY A 173 -9.09 4.34 -4.24
C GLY A 173 -10.36 5.05 -4.65
N LEU A 174 -11.20 4.35 -5.41
CA LEU A 174 -12.45 4.88 -5.94
C LEU A 174 -13.64 4.02 -5.51
N PRO A 175 -14.82 4.59 -5.26
CA PRO A 175 -16.02 3.83 -4.90
C PRO A 175 -16.49 2.89 -6.02
N GLN A 176 -16.15 3.19 -7.28
CA GLN A 176 -16.43 2.31 -8.43
C GLN A 176 -15.65 1.00 -8.37
N ILE A 177 -14.49 0.97 -7.70
CA ILE A 177 -13.73 -0.25 -7.48
C ILE A 177 -14.30 -1.00 -6.27
N CYS A 178 -14.35 -0.36 -5.12
CA CYS A 178 -14.90 -0.97 -3.90
C CYS A 178 -15.20 0.11 -2.85
N ASP A 179 -16.27 -0.08 -2.09
CA ASP A 179 -16.44 0.55 -0.77
C ASP A 179 -15.90 -0.42 0.29
N PRO A 180 -14.72 -0.16 0.89
CA PRO A 180 -14.11 -1.08 1.85
C PRO A 180 -14.91 -1.28 3.13
N LEU A 181 -15.89 -0.41 3.40
CA LEU A 181 -16.71 -0.42 4.61
C LEU A 181 -18.20 -0.66 4.32
N ALA A 182 -18.54 -1.21 3.13
CA ALA A 182 -19.92 -1.35 2.66
C ALA A 182 -20.81 -2.16 3.63
N GLU A 183 -20.29 -3.27 4.16
CA GLU A 183 -21.05 -4.17 5.04
C GLU A 183 -20.87 -3.88 6.53
N ILE A 184 -20.12 -2.85 6.88
CA ILE A 184 -19.99 -2.42 8.26
C ILE A 184 -21.14 -1.48 8.60
N ASN A 185 -21.87 -1.80 9.67
CA ASN A 185 -22.95 -0.93 10.16
C ASN A 185 -22.35 0.33 10.81
N LEU A 186 -22.01 1.30 9.96
CA LEU A 186 -21.45 2.59 10.38
C LEU A 186 -22.58 3.61 10.62
N PRO A 187 -22.51 4.36 11.72
CA PRO A 187 -23.35 5.53 11.92
C PRO A 187 -23.20 6.53 10.77
N PRO A 188 -24.29 7.27 10.41
CA PRO A 188 -24.24 8.25 9.30
C PRO A 188 -23.12 9.30 9.45
N GLU A 189 -22.80 9.70 10.67
CA GLU A 189 -21.71 10.64 10.98
C GLU A 189 -20.35 10.07 10.65
N VAL A 190 -20.11 8.78 10.86
CA VAL A 190 -18.86 8.10 10.46
C VAL A 190 -18.77 7.97 8.94
N ARG A 191 -19.89 7.61 8.30
CA ARG A 191 -19.97 7.56 6.83
C ARG A 191 -19.61 8.91 6.19
N ARG A 192 -20.04 10.02 6.76
CA ARG A 192 -19.71 11.37 6.27
C ARG A 192 -18.23 11.74 6.41
N LYS A 193 -17.45 11.04 7.25
CA LYS A 193 -16.01 11.23 7.38
C LYS A 193 -15.23 10.57 6.23
N MET A 194 -15.85 9.66 5.47
CA MET A 194 -15.19 8.95 4.37
C MET A 194 -14.99 9.87 3.16
N VAL A 195 -13.77 9.89 2.65
CA VAL A 195 -13.39 10.63 1.44
C VAL A 195 -12.56 9.71 0.55
N TYR A 196 -13.04 9.46 -0.66
CA TYR A 196 -12.28 8.73 -1.67
C TYR A 196 -11.28 9.67 -2.33
N THR A 197 -10.00 9.30 -2.28
CA THR A 197 -8.93 10.16 -2.80
C THR A 197 -8.58 9.88 -4.25
N GLY A 198 -8.87 8.70 -4.77
CA GLY A 198 -8.23 8.13 -5.94
C GLY A 198 -6.99 7.32 -5.55
N TYR A 199 -6.40 6.61 -6.52
CA TYR A 199 -5.19 5.84 -6.30
C TYR A 199 -3.97 6.74 -6.17
N LEU A 200 -3.03 6.32 -5.33
CA LEU A 200 -1.80 7.06 -5.06
C LEU A 200 -0.82 6.83 -6.21
N GLU A 201 -0.66 7.84 -7.05
CA GLU A 201 0.33 7.84 -8.12
C GLU A 201 1.72 7.53 -7.58
N ARG A 202 2.54 6.83 -8.34
CA ARG A 202 3.93 6.53 -7.98
C ARG A 202 4.86 7.55 -8.60
N GLU A 203 5.97 7.80 -7.93
CA GLU A 203 7.01 8.65 -8.50
C GLU A 203 7.52 8.00 -9.79
N GLY A 204 7.42 8.72 -10.89
CA GLY A 204 8.03 8.27 -12.14
C GLY A 204 9.54 8.23 -12.02
N ALA A 205 10.19 7.46 -12.87
CA ALA A 205 11.65 7.32 -12.90
C ALA A 205 12.41 8.64 -13.19
N ARG A 206 11.73 9.77 -13.35
CA ARG A 206 12.36 11.10 -13.50
C ARG A 206 13.06 11.50 -12.20
N GLY A 207 14.37 11.25 -12.15
CA GLY A 207 15.21 11.54 -10.98
C GLY A 207 15.32 10.40 -9.96
N ALA A 208 14.73 9.24 -10.24
CA ALA A 208 15.05 8.04 -9.49
C ALA A 208 16.53 7.64 -9.73
N PRO A 209 17.23 7.15 -8.70
CA PRO A 209 18.53 6.52 -8.93
C PRO A 209 18.37 5.40 -9.96
N ALA A 210 19.41 5.17 -10.76
CA ALA A 210 19.44 4.05 -11.69
C ALA A 210 19.15 2.74 -10.93
N THR A 211 18.46 1.80 -11.57
CA THR A 211 18.28 0.47 -10.99
C THR A 211 19.65 -0.15 -10.70
N GLU A 212 19.76 -0.91 -9.62
CA GLU A 212 20.95 -1.71 -9.34
C GLU A 212 21.15 -2.78 -10.43
N HIS A 213 20.08 -3.15 -11.13
CA HIS A 213 20.08 -4.15 -12.17
C HIS A 213 19.85 -3.53 -13.55
N ALA A 214 20.79 -3.73 -14.46
CA ALA A 214 20.58 -3.44 -15.86
C ALA A 214 19.49 -4.36 -16.43
N VAL A 215 18.62 -3.83 -17.31
CA VAL A 215 17.67 -4.68 -18.03
C VAL A 215 18.46 -5.67 -18.91
N PRO A 216 18.26 -6.99 -18.76
CA PRO A 216 19.10 -7.99 -19.43
C PRO A 216 18.70 -8.23 -20.88
N PHE A 217 17.76 -7.45 -21.42
CA PHE A 217 17.22 -7.63 -22.77
C PHE A 217 17.42 -6.39 -23.62
N ASP A 218 17.75 -6.59 -24.89
CA ASP A 218 17.83 -5.57 -25.95
C ASP A 218 16.48 -5.37 -26.69
N ARG A 219 15.43 -6.04 -26.26
CA ARG A 219 14.07 -6.01 -26.83
C ARG A 219 13.01 -5.88 -25.73
N PRO A 220 11.78 -5.44 -26.08
CA PRO A 220 10.69 -5.35 -25.11
C PRO A 220 10.44 -6.64 -24.36
N TYR A 221 10.23 -6.57 -23.04
CA TYR A 221 10.05 -7.71 -22.14
C TYR A 221 8.80 -7.59 -21.28
N LEU A 222 8.37 -8.71 -20.70
CA LEU A 222 7.33 -8.76 -19.67
C LEU A 222 7.98 -8.75 -18.29
N LEU A 223 7.54 -7.85 -17.44
CA LEU A 223 7.93 -7.84 -16.03
C LEU A 223 6.96 -8.73 -15.24
N VAL A 224 7.51 -9.70 -14.50
CA VAL A 224 6.74 -10.63 -13.67
C VAL A 224 7.08 -10.42 -12.20
N THR A 225 6.11 -10.00 -11.38
CA THR A 225 6.36 -9.73 -9.97
C THR A 225 5.16 -10.05 -9.07
N PRO A 226 5.35 -10.81 -7.98
CA PRO A 226 4.32 -11.00 -6.97
C PRO A 226 4.23 -9.82 -5.99
N GLY A 227 5.12 -8.83 -6.09
CA GLY A 227 5.28 -7.77 -5.11
C GLY A 227 6.22 -8.19 -3.98
N GLY A 228 5.71 -8.35 -2.74
CA GLY A 228 6.54 -8.75 -1.59
C GLY A 228 7.14 -10.15 -1.67
N GLY A 229 6.56 -11.05 -2.44
CA GLY A 229 7.08 -12.38 -2.74
C GLY A 229 6.72 -13.49 -1.77
N GLY A 230 6.10 -13.19 -0.63
CA GLY A 230 5.81 -14.21 0.39
C GLY A 230 4.70 -15.22 0.03
N ASP A 231 3.97 -15.01 -1.07
CA ASP A 231 2.85 -15.82 -1.51
C ASP A 231 2.77 -15.94 -3.06
N GLY A 232 3.83 -15.55 -3.77
CA GLY A 232 3.86 -15.49 -5.23
C GLY A 232 4.32 -16.75 -5.96
N GLU A 233 4.68 -17.81 -5.25
CA GLU A 233 5.28 -19.03 -5.80
C GLU A 233 4.43 -19.66 -6.93
N ALA A 234 3.13 -19.79 -6.69
CA ALA A 234 2.21 -20.41 -7.64
C ALA A 234 2.10 -19.64 -8.96
N MET A 235 2.09 -18.32 -8.90
CA MET A 235 2.08 -17.46 -10.09
C MET A 235 3.41 -17.58 -10.86
N MET A 236 4.54 -17.51 -10.15
CA MET A 236 5.86 -17.64 -10.74
C MET A 236 6.05 -18.99 -11.42
N ASP A 237 5.68 -20.07 -10.74
CA ASP A 237 5.70 -21.43 -11.31
C ASP A 237 4.85 -21.51 -12.59
N TRP A 238 3.64 -20.93 -12.58
CA TRP A 238 2.76 -20.96 -13.74
C TRP A 238 3.36 -20.21 -14.94
N VAL A 239 3.98 -19.05 -14.70
CA VAL A 239 4.69 -18.30 -15.74
C VAL A 239 5.88 -19.11 -16.26
N LEU A 240 6.73 -19.67 -15.39
CA LEU A 240 7.86 -20.50 -15.82
C LEU A 240 7.43 -21.69 -16.67
N ARG A 241 6.38 -22.41 -16.26
CA ARG A 241 5.80 -23.51 -17.07
C ARG A 241 5.31 -23.05 -18.44
N ALA A 242 4.81 -21.82 -18.55
CA ALA A 242 4.42 -21.29 -19.86
C ALA A 242 5.63 -21.08 -20.78
N TYR A 243 6.75 -20.58 -20.25
CA TYR A 243 8.00 -20.44 -21.02
C TYR A 243 8.68 -21.78 -21.32
N GLU A 244 8.54 -22.77 -20.45
CA GLU A 244 8.99 -24.15 -20.71
C GLU A 244 8.13 -24.83 -21.80
N TYR A 245 6.85 -24.50 -21.87
CA TYR A 245 5.91 -25.03 -22.85
C TYR A 245 6.05 -24.37 -24.23
N ASP A 246 6.21 -23.02 -24.26
CA ASP A 246 6.28 -22.24 -25.52
C ASP A 246 7.74 -22.08 -25.97
N ALA A 247 8.15 -22.85 -26.95
CA ALA A 247 9.51 -22.80 -27.48
C ALA A 247 9.91 -21.45 -28.12
N ARG A 248 8.95 -20.58 -28.42
CA ARG A 248 9.17 -19.27 -29.06
C ARG A 248 8.23 -18.21 -28.47
N PRO A 249 8.40 -17.82 -27.22
CA PRO A 249 7.61 -16.76 -26.64
C PRO A 249 7.89 -15.43 -27.38
N PRO A 250 6.88 -14.61 -27.68
CA PRO A 250 7.06 -13.36 -28.41
C PRO A 250 7.84 -12.32 -27.62
N TYR A 251 7.80 -12.41 -26.29
CA TYR A 251 8.48 -11.50 -25.36
C TYR A 251 9.28 -12.29 -24.32
N PRO A 252 10.52 -11.86 -24.01
CA PRO A 252 11.24 -12.40 -22.86
C PRO A 252 10.56 -11.95 -21.56
N ALA A 253 10.86 -12.61 -20.45
CA ALA A 253 10.38 -12.26 -19.12
C ALA A 253 11.51 -11.96 -18.15
N LEU A 254 11.36 -10.86 -17.41
CA LEU A 254 12.15 -10.56 -16.22
C LEU A 254 11.32 -10.88 -14.98
N LEU A 255 11.74 -11.88 -14.23
CA LEU A 255 11.12 -12.28 -12.97
C LEU A 255 11.77 -11.55 -11.80
N VAL A 256 10.97 -10.90 -10.97
CA VAL A 256 11.41 -10.29 -9.71
C VAL A 256 10.76 -11.06 -8.57
N PHE A 257 11.50 -11.91 -7.88
CA PHE A 257 10.95 -12.85 -6.90
C PHE A 257 10.33 -12.16 -5.67
N GLY A 258 10.95 -11.07 -5.22
CA GLY A 258 10.58 -10.36 -4.00
C GLY A 258 11.35 -10.85 -2.77
N PRO A 259 11.54 -9.96 -1.77
CA PRO A 259 12.47 -10.19 -0.66
C PRO A 259 11.98 -11.23 0.37
N PHE A 260 10.73 -11.67 0.28
CA PHE A 260 10.12 -12.61 1.25
C PHE A 260 9.86 -14.00 0.65
N MET A 261 10.28 -14.26 -0.59
CA MET A 261 10.23 -15.60 -1.16
C MET A 261 11.31 -16.49 -0.49
N GLN A 262 10.94 -17.73 -0.16
CA GLN A 262 11.86 -18.66 0.51
C GLN A 262 13.09 -18.96 -0.36
N ASN A 263 14.26 -19.04 0.25
CA ASN A 263 15.54 -19.23 -0.48
C ASN A 263 15.57 -20.51 -1.31
N GLU A 264 14.96 -21.60 -0.80
CA GLU A 264 14.87 -22.88 -1.49
C GLU A 264 14.05 -22.75 -2.79
N ILE A 265 12.94 -22.03 -2.74
CA ILE A 265 12.08 -21.78 -3.91
C ILE A 265 12.79 -20.84 -4.90
N GLN A 266 13.48 -19.81 -4.41
CA GLN A 266 14.29 -18.95 -5.28
C GLN A 266 15.37 -19.75 -6.02
N ALA A 267 16.05 -20.66 -5.32
CA ALA A 267 17.08 -21.52 -5.93
C ALA A 267 16.49 -22.47 -6.98
N GLU A 268 15.32 -23.06 -6.71
CA GLU A 268 14.60 -23.90 -7.68
C GLU A 268 14.25 -23.11 -8.94
N PHE A 269 13.62 -21.94 -8.78
CA PHE A 269 13.24 -21.10 -9.92
C PHE A 269 14.45 -20.59 -10.70
N ALA A 270 15.53 -20.20 -10.04
CA ALA A 270 16.76 -19.79 -10.69
C ALA A 270 17.36 -20.93 -11.52
N ALA A 271 17.33 -22.18 -11.03
CA ALA A 271 17.78 -23.34 -11.77
C ALA A 271 16.92 -23.65 -13.01
N ARG A 272 15.63 -23.34 -13.00
CA ARG A 272 14.74 -23.44 -14.17
C ARG A 272 15.02 -22.31 -15.16
N VAL A 273 15.14 -21.06 -14.68
CA VAL A 273 15.48 -19.88 -15.49
C VAL A 273 16.76 -20.09 -16.26
N SER A 274 17.81 -20.65 -15.65
CA SER A 274 19.11 -20.88 -16.30
C SER A 274 19.05 -21.81 -17.53
N ARG A 275 17.96 -22.55 -17.73
CA ARG A 275 17.72 -23.43 -18.89
C ARG A 275 16.88 -22.77 -19.98
N LEU A 276 16.35 -21.57 -19.73
CA LEU A 276 15.48 -20.82 -20.64
C LEU A 276 16.28 -19.66 -21.25
N ARG A 277 16.11 -19.42 -22.56
CA ARG A 277 16.82 -18.35 -23.27
C ARG A 277 16.17 -16.97 -23.11
N ASP A 278 14.86 -16.99 -22.89
CA ASP A 278 14.01 -15.79 -22.91
C ASP A 278 13.47 -15.47 -21.50
N VAL A 279 14.14 -15.91 -20.44
CA VAL A 279 13.77 -15.65 -19.05
C VAL A 279 15.01 -15.31 -18.24
N GLU A 280 14.94 -14.20 -17.53
CA GLU A 280 15.93 -13.80 -16.54
C GLU A 280 15.24 -13.56 -15.20
N ALA A 281 15.99 -13.64 -14.10
CA ALA A 281 15.43 -13.44 -12.77
C ALA A 281 16.37 -12.64 -11.87
N ILE A 282 15.77 -11.79 -11.05
CA ILE A 282 16.43 -11.09 -9.95
C ILE A 282 15.66 -11.34 -8.66
N THR A 283 16.37 -11.33 -7.54
CA THR A 283 15.75 -11.59 -6.24
C THR A 283 14.88 -10.42 -5.78
N PHE A 284 15.43 -9.22 -5.83
CA PHE A 284 14.76 -8.01 -5.34
C PHE A 284 15.32 -6.76 -6.03
N GLU A 285 14.47 -5.80 -6.25
CA GLU A 285 14.82 -4.45 -6.68
C GLU A 285 14.01 -3.45 -5.85
N ALA A 286 14.71 -2.61 -5.11
CA ALA A 286 14.08 -1.59 -4.27
C ALA A 286 13.43 -0.48 -5.11
N ASN A 287 14.08 -0.13 -6.24
CA ASN A 287 13.64 0.86 -7.21
C ASN A 287 13.11 0.18 -8.47
N ILE A 288 12.01 -0.54 -8.36
CA ILE A 288 11.42 -1.33 -9.47
C ILE A 288 10.82 -0.44 -10.58
N GLU A 289 10.60 0.82 -10.32
CA GLU A 289 9.91 1.76 -11.22
C GLU A 289 10.55 1.87 -12.62
N PRO A 290 11.89 1.94 -12.79
CA PRO A 290 12.52 1.92 -14.11
C PRO A 290 12.26 0.62 -14.86
N LEU A 291 12.29 -0.54 -14.17
CA LEU A 291 11.99 -1.83 -14.78
C LEU A 291 10.53 -1.89 -15.27
N ILE A 292 9.59 -1.33 -14.50
CA ILE A 292 8.21 -1.20 -14.90
C ILE A 292 8.09 -0.29 -16.13
N GLN A 293 8.79 0.85 -16.14
CA GLN A 293 8.71 1.83 -17.21
C GLN A 293 9.17 1.25 -18.56
N GLU A 294 10.16 0.39 -18.59
CA GLU A 294 10.69 -0.23 -19.80
C GLU A 294 9.93 -1.49 -20.22
N ALA A 295 9.17 -2.11 -19.33
CA ALA A 295 8.41 -3.31 -19.64
C ALA A 295 7.30 -3.04 -20.69
N ALA A 296 7.10 -3.99 -21.59
CA ALA A 296 5.99 -4.00 -22.56
C ALA A 296 4.65 -4.37 -21.92
N GLY A 297 4.69 -5.06 -20.78
CA GLY A 297 3.52 -5.45 -20.00
C GLY A 297 3.93 -6.03 -18.65
N ILE A 298 2.98 -6.13 -17.73
CA ILE A 298 3.21 -6.59 -16.36
C ILE A 298 2.35 -7.82 -16.06
N VAL A 299 2.96 -8.83 -15.44
CA VAL A 299 2.28 -9.97 -14.82
C VAL A 299 2.44 -9.85 -13.32
N ALA A 300 1.33 -9.77 -12.58
CA ALA A 300 1.38 -9.54 -11.14
C ALA A 300 0.18 -10.14 -10.40
N MET A 301 0.27 -10.19 -9.08
CA MET A 301 -0.85 -10.62 -8.23
C MET A 301 -1.89 -9.52 -7.96
N GLY A 302 -1.60 -8.27 -8.28
CA GLY A 302 -2.53 -7.15 -8.10
C GLY A 302 -2.65 -6.64 -6.66
N GLY A 303 -1.58 -6.74 -5.86
CA GLY A 303 -1.48 -6.02 -4.59
C GLY A 303 -1.64 -4.50 -4.79
N TYR A 304 -2.10 -3.78 -3.76
CA TYR A 304 -2.41 -2.35 -3.86
C TYR A 304 -1.29 -1.51 -4.50
N ASN A 305 -0.04 -1.69 -4.06
CA ASN A 305 1.07 -0.89 -4.60
C ASN A 305 1.34 -1.21 -6.07
N THR A 306 1.37 -2.51 -6.42
CA THR A 306 1.60 -2.93 -7.80
C THR A 306 0.46 -2.46 -8.71
N PHE A 307 -0.78 -2.44 -8.21
CA PHE A 307 -1.90 -1.87 -8.96
C PHE A 307 -1.72 -0.36 -9.19
N CYS A 308 -1.29 0.39 -8.17
CA CYS A 308 -0.93 1.81 -8.35
C CYS A 308 0.21 2.00 -9.37
N GLU A 309 1.20 1.12 -9.39
CA GLU A 309 2.30 1.14 -10.36
C GLU A 309 1.80 0.89 -11.78
N ILE A 310 0.95 -0.13 -11.97
CA ILE A 310 0.31 -0.43 -13.26
C ILE A 310 -0.44 0.79 -13.80
N LEU A 311 -1.23 1.44 -12.96
CA LEU A 311 -1.98 2.63 -13.35
C LEU A 311 -1.07 3.81 -13.69
N THR A 312 -0.06 4.06 -12.83
CA THR A 312 0.87 5.20 -12.98
C THR A 312 1.72 5.11 -14.23
N PHE A 313 2.27 3.90 -14.52
CA PHE A 313 3.13 3.68 -15.67
C PHE A 313 2.36 3.27 -16.94
N ASP A 314 1.05 3.26 -16.83
CA ASP A 314 0.13 2.99 -17.96
C ASP A 314 0.45 1.67 -18.67
N LYS A 315 0.59 0.58 -17.91
CA LYS A 315 1.03 -0.70 -18.49
C LYS A 315 -0.10 -1.69 -18.72
N PRO A 316 -0.18 -2.29 -19.92
CA PRO A 316 -0.99 -3.48 -20.12
C PRO A 316 -0.64 -4.54 -19.07
N SER A 317 -1.63 -5.13 -18.41
CA SER A 317 -1.36 -5.98 -17.26
C SER A 317 -2.24 -7.21 -17.18
N LEU A 318 -1.60 -8.33 -16.83
CA LEU A 318 -2.25 -9.59 -16.51
C LEU A 318 -2.17 -9.82 -15.00
N ILE A 319 -3.30 -9.80 -14.33
CA ILE A 319 -3.38 -10.01 -12.89
C ILE A 319 -3.77 -11.45 -12.59
N ILE A 320 -2.96 -12.13 -11.79
CA ILE A 320 -3.23 -13.48 -11.25
C ILE A 320 -3.42 -13.31 -9.73
N PRO A 321 -4.66 -13.00 -9.29
CA PRO A 321 -4.90 -12.68 -7.90
C PRO A 321 -4.91 -13.93 -7.03
N ARG A 322 -4.35 -13.85 -5.82
CA ARG A 322 -4.65 -14.84 -4.79
C ARG A 322 -6.05 -14.61 -4.22
N THR A 323 -6.60 -15.68 -3.67
CA THR A 323 -7.90 -15.68 -2.96
C THR A 323 -7.76 -16.04 -1.48
N VAL A 324 -6.63 -16.59 -1.07
CA VAL A 324 -6.31 -16.99 0.30
C VAL A 324 -5.02 -16.29 0.73
N PRO A 325 -4.91 -15.77 1.96
CA PRO A 325 -5.88 -15.75 3.05
C PRO A 325 -6.93 -14.62 2.97
N ARG A 326 -6.85 -13.73 2.00
CA ARG A 326 -7.73 -12.57 1.82
C ARG A 326 -8.10 -12.38 0.35
N MET A 327 -9.32 -11.92 0.09
CA MET A 327 -9.88 -11.73 -1.24
C MET A 327 -9.54 -10.36 -1.88
N GLU A 328 -8.78 -9.50 -1.21
CA GLU A 328 -8.57 -8.11 -1.65
C GLU A 328 -7.97 -7.99 -3.06
N GLN A 329 -7.09 -8.92 -3.45
CA GLN A 329 -6.49 -8.91 -4.78
C GLN A 329 -7.51 -9.31 -5.86
N PHE A 330 -8.30 -10.34 -5.56
CA PHE A 330 -9.33 -10.83 -6.47
C PHE A 330 -10.43 -9.77 -6.69
N ILE A 331 -10.95 -9.19 -5.61
CA ILE A 331 -12.01 -8.16 -5.68
C ILE A 331 -11.52 -6.98 -6.52
N ARG A 332 -10.31 -6.48 -6.26
CA ARG A 332 -9.71 -5.38 -7.03
C ARG A 332 -9.53 -5.75 -8.49
N ALA A 333 -8.92 -6.91 -8.78
CA ALA A 333 -8.62 -7.34 -10.15
C ALA A 333 -9.89 -7.57 -10.95
N ASN A 334 -10.90 -8.21 -10.37
CA ASN A 334 -12.18 -8.44 -11.02
C ASN A 334 -12.86 -7.11 -11.39
N ARG A 335 -12.93 -6.19 -10.43
CA ARG A 335 -13.57 -4.89 -10.69
C ARG A 335 -12.76 -4.03 -11.66
N ALA A 336 -11.44 -4.06 -11.58
CA ALA A 336 -10.57 -3.38 -12.53
C ALA A 336 -10.70 -3.96 -13.95
N GLN A 337 -10.88 -5.28 -14.09
CA GLN A 337 -11.16 -5.92 -15.39
C GLN A 337 -12.52 -5.49 -15.94
N GLU A 338 -13.57 -5.43 -15.13
CA GLU A 338 -14.90 -4.93 -15.55
C GLU A 338 -14.83 -3.49 -16.07
N LEU A 339 -13.96 -2.66 -15.48
CA LEU A 339 -13.70 -1.30 -15.93
C LEU A 339 -12.74 -1.23 -17.12
N GLY A 340 -12.16 -2.34 -17.57
CA GLY A 340 -11.22 -2.38 -18.71
C GLY A 340 -9.79 -1.94 -18.39
N LEU A 341 -9.45 -1.76 -17.11
CA LEU A 341 -8.13 -1.27 -16.66
C LEU A 341 -7.03 -2.34 -16.70
N VAL A 342 -7.39 -3.62 -16.55
CA VAL A 342 -6.47 -4.77 -16.53
C VAL A 342 -7.16 -5.99 -17.13
N ARG A 343 -6.39 -7.06 -17.37
CA ARG A 343 -6.92 -8.42 -17.57
C ARG A 343 -6.63 -9.27 -16.35
N MET A 344 -7.53 -10.15 -16.03
CA MET A 344 -7.39 -11.12 -14.94
C MET A 344 -7.36 -12.54 -15.50
N LEU A 345 -6.43 -13.35 -14.98
CA LEU A 345 -6.41 -14.80 -15.17
C LEU A 345 -6.60 -15.44 -13.78
N ALA A 346 -7.77 -15.96 -13.54
CA ALA A 346 -8.08 -16.61 -12.27
C ALA A 346 -7.28 -17.92 -12.11
N ASP A 347 -6.75 -18.13 -10.91
CA ASP A 347 -6.11 -19.40 -10.56
C ASP A 347 -7.20 -20.47 -10.30
N ASP A 348 -7.33 -21.41 -11.22
CA ASP A 348 -8.28 -22.53 -11.16
C ASP A 348 -7.73 -23.76 -10.42
N GLY A 349 -6.50 -23.65 -9.89
CA GLY A 349 -5.76 -24.74 -9.25
C GLY A 349 -5.12 -25.73 -10.22
N VAL A 350 -5.58 -25.83 -11.46
CA VAL A 350 -5.00 -26.69 -12.52
C VAL A 350 -3.80 -26.04 -13.18
N ARG A 351 -3.88 -24.74 -13.45
CA ARG A 351 -2.81 -23.88 -13.98
C ARG A 351 -2.15 -24.47 -15.23
N LEU A 352 -2.92 -24.71 -16.28
CA LEU A 352 -2.39 -25.24 -17.53
C LEU A 352 -1.38 -24.27 -18.14
N ALA A 353 -0.20 -24.75 -18.50
CA ALA A 353 0.88 -23.96 -19.10
C ALA A 353 0.45 -23.24 -20.38
N ARG A 354 -0.35 -23.89 -21.23
CA ARG A 354 -0.87 -23.33 -22.48
C ARG A 354 -1.74 -22.09 -22.27
N ASP A 355 -2.53 -22.04 -21.18
CA ASP A 355 -3.45 -20.94 -20.91
C ASP A 355 -2.66 -19.67 -20.51
N MET A 356 -1.64 -19.85 -19.67
CA MET A 356 -0.69 -18.80 -19.34
C MET A 356 0.11 -18.36 -20.58
N ALA A 357 0.64 -19.28 -21.38
CA ALA A 357 1.38 -18.96 -22.62
C ALA A 357 0.51 -18.15 -23.58
N THR A 358 -0.77 -18.48 -23.71
CA THR A 358 -1.74 -17.72 -24.51
C THR A 358 -1.94 -16.32 -23.94
N ALA A 359 -2.13 -16.19 -22.63
CA ALA A 359 -2.32 -14.90 -21.98
C ALA A 359 -1.10 -13.99 -22.13
N LEU A 360 0.12 -14.52 -21.93
CA LEU A 360 1.37 -13.77 -22.10
C LEU A 360 1.59 -13.29 -23.53
N ARG A 361 1.21 -14.09 -24.54
CA ARG A 361 1.32 -13.75 -25.96
C ARG A 361 0.48 -12.53 -26.34
N HIS A 362 -0.68 -12.38 -25.72
CA HIS A 362 -1.61 -11.30 -25.99
C HIS A 362 -1.46 -10.10 -25.06
N LEU A 363 -0.69 -10.20 -23.99
CA LEU A 363 -0.59 -9.17 -22.96
C LEU A 363 -0.18 -7.79 -23.50
N PRO A 364 0.88 -7.63 -24.32
CA PRO A 364 1.29 -6.29 -24.77
C PRO A 364 0.32 -5.63 -25.77
N GLN A 365 -0.66 -6.40 -26.29
CA GLN A 365 -1.69 -5.90 -27.20
C GLN A 365 -3.00 -5.54 -26.48
N GLN A 366 -3.06 -5.69 -25.17
CA GLN A 366 -4.21 -5.30 -24.36
C GLN A 366 -4.28 -3.79 -24.24
N ASN A 367 -5.48 -3.29 -23.97
CA ASN A 367 -5.68 -1.88 -23.64
C ASN A 367 -4.80 -1.49 -22.44
N ARG A 368 -4.33 -0.25 -22.47
CA ARG A 368 -3.67 0.38 -21.33
C ARG A 368 -4.71 0.96 -20.39
N PRO A 369 -4.38 1.16 -19.11
CA PRO A 369 -5.28 1.84 -18.19
C PRO A 369 -5.78 3.20 -18.71
N SER A 370 -4.95 3.98 -19.41
CA SER A 370 -5.32 5.29 -19.99
C SER A 370 -6.30 5.21 -21.18
N ASP A 371 -6.47 4.06 -21.81
CA ASP A 371 -7.47 3.86 -22.86
C ASP A 371 -8.91 3.90 -22.31
N VAL A 372 -9.06 3.87 -20.99
CA VAL A 372 -10.34 3.94 -20.28
C VAL A 372 -10.43 5.22 -19.46
N VAL A 373 -11.50 5.97 -19.63
CA VAL A 373 -11.73 7.19 -18.84
C VAL A 373 -12.41 6.84 -17.52
N VAL A 374 -11.64 6.87 -16.43
CA VAL A 374 -12.13 6.74 -15.06
C VAL A 374 -11.81 8.02 -14.28
N PRO A 375 -12.78 8.91 -14.07
CA PRO A 375 -12.54 10.20 -13.43
C PRO A 375 -11.94 10.03 -12.02
N GLY A 376 -10.87 10.77 -11.73
CA GLY A 376 -10.21 10.78 -10.42
C GLY A 376 -9.33 9.56 -10.15
N LEU A 377 -9.06 8.70 -11.16
CA LEU A 377 -8.35 7.44 -10.97
C LEU A 377 -7.00 7.60 -10.27
N LEU A 378 -6.17 8.54 -10.68
CA LEU A 378 -4.82 8.82 -10.14
C LEU A 378 -4.72 10.14 -9.36
N ASP A 379 -5.84 10.72 -8.93
CA ASP A 379 -5.85 11.98 -8.18
C ASP A 379 -5.49 11.80 -6.69
N GLY A 380 -5.03 10.63 -6.27
CA GLY A 380 -4.85 10.27 -4.87
C GLY A 380 -3.92 11.22 -4.12
N LEU A 381 -2.69 11.44 -4.60
CA LEU A 381 -1.73 12.33 -3.93
C LEU A 381 -2.13 13.80 -3.97
N PRO A 382 -2.59 14.39 -5.12
CA PRO A 382 -3.18 15.72 -5.14
C PRO A 382 -4.33 15.90 -4.15
N ASN A 383 -5.23 14.93 -4.05
CA ASN A 383 -6.35 14.98 -3.11
C ASN A 383 -5.89 14.89 -1.64
N VAL A 384 -4.94 14.00 -1.33
CA VAL A 384 -4.32 13.92 0.02
C VAL A 384 -3.74 15.28 0.42
N ASN A 385 -2.99 15.93 -0.46
CA ASN A 385 -2.42 17.26 -0.20
C ASN A 385 -3.51 18.30 0.05
N ARG A 386 -4.57 18.33 -0.77
CA ARG A 386 -5.70 19.24 -0.61
C ARG A 386 -6.43 19.03 0.72
N LEU A 387 -6.65 17.78 1.10
CA LEU A 387 -7.31 17.39 2.34
C LEU A 387 -6.47 17.74 3.57
N ALA A 388 -5.16 17.46 3.53
CA ALA A 388 -4.21 17.81 4.59
C ALA A 388 -4.18 19.33 4.85
N ARG A 389 -4.12 20.15 3.80
CA ARG A 389 -4.21 21.61 3.92
C ARG A 389 -5.51 22.07 4.55
N ARG A 390 -6.65 21.50 4.13
CA ARG A 390 -7.95 21.82 4.68
C ARG A 390 -8.05 21.53 6.18
N LEU A 391 -7.50 20.41 6.62
CA LEU A 391 -7.50 20.01 8.03
C LEU A 391 -6.57 20.90 8.87
N GLY A 392 -5.37 21.21 8.38
CA GLY A 392 -4.44 22.12 9.08
C GLY A 392 -5.01 23.52 9.32
N ASN A 393 -5.86 24.00 8.41
CA ASN A 393 -6.54 25.28 8.56
C ASN A 393 -7.63 25.24 9.66
N ARG A 394 -8.29 24.10 9.88
CA ARG A 394 -9.30 23.94 10.96
C ARG A 394 -8.65 23.94 12.35
N GLY A 395 -7.50 23.31 12.53
CA GLY A 395 -6.77 23.27 13.81
C GLY A 395 -6.23 24.65 14.26
N SER A 396 -6.27 25.64 13.39
CA SER A 396 -5.79 27.01 13.68
C SER A 396 -6.91 27.97 14.19
N GLN A 397 -8.17 27.54 14.24
CA GLN A 397 -9.22 28.32 14.88
C GLN A 397 -9.17 28.11 16.40
N PRO A 398 -8.98 29.15 17.23
CA PRO A 398 -9.10 28.99 18.68
C PRO A 398 -10.51 28.48 18.99
N ILE A 399 -10.59 27.48 19.87
CA ILE A 399 -11.85 27.05 20.47
C ILE A 399 -12.48 28.31 21.06
N ALA A 400 -13.53 28.82 20.39
CA ALA A 400 -14.29 29.95 20.91
C ALA A 400 -14.80 29.51 22.28
N ALA A 401 -14.29 30.14 23.34
CA ALA A 401 -14.78 29.96 24.68
C ALA A 401 -16.29 30.22 24.66
N ILE A 402 -17.09 29.19 24.93
CA ILE A 402 -18.49 29.36 25.24
C ILE A 402 -18.51 30.07 26.59
N ALA A 403 -18.42 31.38 26.52
CA ALA A 403 -18.70 32.24 27.66
C ALA A 403 -20.20 32.15 27.94
N GLY A 404 -20.55 31.37 28.95
CA GLY A 404 -21.87 31.41 29.54
C GLY A 404 -22.15 32.83 30.02
N GLY A 405 -23.03 33.51 29.31
CA GLY A 405 -23.68 34.72 29.78
C GLY A 405 -24.89 34.32 30.61
N SER A 406 -24.73 34.33 31.91
CA SER A 406 -25.85 34.47 32.84
C SER A 406 -26.10 35.96 33.05
N ALA A 407 -27.26 36.41 32.69
CA ALA A 407 -27.99 37.53 33.32
C ALA A 407 -29.48 37.37 33.03
#